data_26361ea729a1619dc9c121f0e4e63c8d
#
_entry.id   26361ea729a1619dc9c121f0e4e63c8d
#
_cell.length_a   1.000
_cell.length_b   1.000
_cell.length_c   1.000
_cell.angle_alpha   90.00
_cell.angle_beta   90.00
_cell.angle_gamma   90.00
#
_symmetry.space_group_name_H-M   'P 1'
#
loop_
_entity.id
_entity.type
_entity.pdbx_description
1 polymer ?
#
loop_
_entity_poly.entity_id
_entity_poly.type
_entity_poly.pdbx_seq_one_letter_code
_entity_poly.pdbx_strand_id
1 'polypeptide(L)'
;MRFITLTSVFMLAISLMACTSGPPIHTVDSVNIERFMGDWYVIASIPTFIEKDAYNAIESYRLAEDGTVETTFSFNKGSFEGPRKVYRPRGFITDKQSNAVWGMQFFWPFKAEYRIIYLTEDYSQTVIGRTKRDYVWIMARTPVIPEDDYDRILDFLKEVGYDLSKLRKIPQQEK
;
A
#
# COMPACT_ATOMS: atom_id res chain seq x y z
N MET A 1 -29.43 -66.75 11.32
CA MET A 1 -28.93 -65.53 12.02
C MET A 1 -28.03 -64.74 11.07
N ARG A 2 -28.52 -63.64 10.56
CA ARG A 2 -27.78 -62.75 9.61
C ARG A 2 -27.38 -61.53 10.41
N PHE A 3 -26.05 -61.33 10.59
CA PHE A 3 -25.49 -60.10 11.19
C PHE A 3 -25.36 -59.06 10.06
N ILE A 4 -26.09 -57.96 10.21
CA ILE A 4 -25.98 -56.77 9.35
C ILE A 4 -24.98 -55.86 10.05
N THR A 5 -23.78 -55.70 9.46
CA THR A 5 -22.78 -54.74 9.89
C THR A 5 -23.10 -53.38 9.27
N LEU A 6 -23.52 -52.42 10.09
CA LEU A 6 -23.73 -51.03 9.72
C LEU A 6 -22.36 -50.34 9.68
N THR A 7 -21.86 -50.04 8.47
CA THR A 7 -20.68 -49.23 8.27
C THR A 7 -21.10 -47.74 8.21
N SER A 8 -20.90 -47.01 9.29
CA SER A 8 -21.11 -45.56 9.35
C SER A 8 -20.01 -44.84 8.55
N VAL A 9 -20.35 -44.29 7.40
CA VAL A 9 -19.49 -43.40 6.65
C VAL A 9 -19.57 -42.00 7.27
N PHE A 10 -18.53 -41.64 8.01
CA PHE A 10 -18.37 -40.28 8.56
C PHE A 10 -17.83 -39.37 7.47
N MET A 11 -18.74 -38.67 6.79
CA MET A 11 -18.39 -37.67 5.78
C MET A 11 -17.90 -36.40 6.48
N LEU A 12 -16.57 -36.23 6.56
CA LEU A 12 -15.93 -35.04 7.10
C LEU A 12 -16.05 -33.91 6.04
N ALA A 13 -17.03 -33.04 6.21
CA ALA A 13 -17.18 -31.84 5.40
C ALA A 13 -16.06 -30.85 5.77
N ILE A 14 -14.97 -30.84 5.00
CA ILE A 14 -13.96 -29.81 5.07
C ILE A 14 -14.54 -28.55 4.44
N SER A 15 -15.04 -27.64 5.28
CA SER A 15 -15.41 -26.27 4.87
C SER A 15 -14.12 -25.54 4.51
N LEU A 16 -13.81 -25.47 3.22
CA LEU A 16 -12.82 -24.56 2.68
C LEU A 16 -13.34 -23.14 2.92
N MET A 17 -12.90 -22.50 4.00
CA MET A 17 -13.01 -21.05 4.14
C MET A 17 -12.12 -20.45 3.07
N ALA A 18 -12.68 -20.23 1.90
CA ALA A 18 -12.07 -19.36 0.89
C ALA A 18 -11.98 -17.97 1.55
N CYS A 19 -10.77 -17.53 1.87
CA CYS A 19 -10.52 -16.12 2.14
C CYS A 19 -10.83 -15.36 0.85
N THR A 20 -12.06 -14.93 0.67
CA THR A 20 -12.46 -14.06 -0.43
C THR A 20 -11.84 -12.68 -0.15
N SER A 21 -10.65 -12.44 -0.68
CA SER A 21 -10.23 -11.07 -0.92
C SER A 21 -11.31 -10.45 -1.80
N GLY A 22 -11.90 -9.34 -1.36
CA GLY A 22 -12.89 -8.60 -2.14
C GLY A 22 -12.36 -8.26 -3.55
N PRO A 23 -13.21 -7.71 -4.43
CA PRO A 23 -12.79 -7.36 -5.78
C PRO A 23 -11.59 -6.39 -5.72
N PRO A 24 -10.70 -6.43 -6.73
CA PRO A 24 -9.58 -5.50 -6.80
C PRO A 24 -10.07 -4.05 -6.68
N ILE A 25 -9.36 -3.22 -5.91
CA ILE A 25 -9.63 -1.79 -5.86
C ILE A 25 -9.33 -1.20 -7.24
N HIS A 26 -10.23 -0.35 -7.75
CA HIS A 26 -9.96 0.41 -8.96
C HIS A 26 -8.73 1.30 -8.77
N THR A 27 -7.87 1.32 -9.77
CA THR A 27 -6.74 2.26 -9.85
C THR A 27 -7.16 3.51 -10.61
N VAL A 28 -6.32 4.52 -10.58
CA VAL A 28 -6.44 5.63 -11.54
C VAL A 28 -6.26 5.09 -12.97
N ASP A 29 -6.86 5.78 -13.95
CA ASP A 29 -6.90 5.33 -15.35
C ASP A 29 -5.52 5.25 -15.98
N SER A 30 -4.65 6.21 -15.66
CA SER A 30 -3.27 6.23 -16.17
C SER A 30 -2.33 7.04 -15.27
N VAL A 31 -1.06 6.65 -15.27
CA VAL A 31 0.02 7.33 -14.55
C VAL A 31 1.15 7.66 -15.52
N ASN A 32 1.47 8.94 -15.63
CA ASN A 32 2.72 9.36 -16.23
C ASN A 32 3.85 9.04 -15.25
N ILE A 33 4.65 8.03 -15.59
CA ILE A 33 5.68 7.51 -14.68
C ILE A 33 6.73 8.57 -14.35
N GLU A 34 7.14 9.38 -15.33
CA GLU A 34 8.18 10.40 -15.13
C GLU A 34 7.71 11.48 -14.15
N ARG A 35 6.43 11.92 -14.25
CA ARG A 35 5.84 12.85 -13.28
C ARG A 35 5.67 12.24 -11.89
N PHE A 36 5.47 10.93 -11.81
CA PHE A 36 5.31 10.21 -10.53
C PHE A 36 6.63 10.05 -9.78
N MET A 37 7.77 10.08 -10.47
CA MET A 37 9.10 9.96 -9.83
C MET A 37 9.40 11.10 -8.87
N GLY A 38 10.46 10.96 -8.07
CA GLY A 38 10.90 11.90 -7.04
C GLY A 38 10.36 11.56 -5.67
N ASP A 39 10.37 12.54 -4.77
CA ASP A 39 10.06 12.36 -3.36
C ASP A 39 8.57 12.53 -3.06
N TRP A 40 8.07 11.67 -2.18
CA TRP A 40 6.73 11.69 -1.64
C TRP A 40 6.79 11.59 -0.10
N TYR A 41 6.27 12.58 0.60
CA TYR A 41 6.09 12.53 2.05
C TYR A 41 4.92 11.62 2.39
N VAL A 42 5.12 10.68 3.31
CA VAL A 42 4.02 9.85 3.81
C VAL A 42 3.26 10.62 4.88
N ILE A 43 2.05 11.05 4.56
CA ILE A 43 1.20 11.88 5.44
C ILE A 43 0.48 11.00 6.47
N ALA A 44 -0.04 9.87 6.03
CA ALA A 44 -0.67 8.88 6.90
C ALA A 44 -0.57 7.48 6.27
N SER A 45 -0.63 6.44 7.09
CA SER A 45 -0.65 5.05 6.62
C SER A 45 -1.48 4.14 7.53
N ILE A 46 -1.98 3.02 6.98
CA ILE A 46 -2.19 1.81 7.75
C ILE A 46 -0.86 1.06 7.67
N PRO A 47 -0.05 1.12 8.75
CA PRO A 47 1.36 0.76 8.66
C PRO A 47 1.58 -0.75 8.60
N THR A 48 2.62 -1.16 7.87
CA THR A 48 3.20 -2.49 8.03
C THR A 48 3.95 -2.60 9.36
N PHE A 49 4.41 -3.82 9.70
CA PHE A 49 5.19 -4.02 10.93
C PHE A 49 6.53 -3.26 10.95
N ILE A 50 7.04 -2.85 9.78
CA ILE A 50 8.33 -2.15 9.63
C ILE A 50 8.23 -0.69 10.10
N GLU A 51 7.09 -0.04 9.82
CA GLU A 51 6.93 1.42 9.88
C GLU A 51 5.97 1.92 10.98
N LYS A 52 5.62 1.07 11.97
CA LYS A 52 4.63 1.39 13.01
C LYS A 52 4.89 2.69 13.76
N ASP A 53 6.16 3.05 13.94
CA ASP A 53 6.60 4.23 14.71
C ASP A 53 7.43 5.16 13.82
N ALA A 54 6.98 5.38 12.57
CA ALA A 54 7.69 6.22 11.61
C ALA A 54 7.43 7.71 11.86
N TYR A 55 8.49 8.49 11.74
CA TYR A 55 8.53 9.95 11.73
C TYR A 55 9.32 10.41 10.50
N ASN A 56 8.98 11.54 9.90
CA ASN A 56 9.65 12.06 8.69
C ASN A 56 9.79 10.99 7.59
N ALA A 57 8.71 10.23 7.36
CA ALA A 57 8.72 9.16 6.37
C ALA A 57 8.63 9.72 4.95
N ILE A 58 9.54 9.29 4.09
CA ILE A 58 9.63 9.69 2.68
C ILE A 58 9.83 8.45 1.83
N GLU A 59 9.06 8.35 0.75
CA GLU A 59 9.31 7.42 -0.36
C GLU A 59 9.85 8.20 -1.56
N SER A 60 11.02 7.79 -2.05
CA SER A 60 11.67 8.36 -3.23
C SER A 60 11.68 7.33 -4.36
N TYR A 61 11.23 7.72 -5.55
CA TYR A 61 11.17 6.86 -6.73
C TYR A 61 12.06 7.39 -7.85
N ARG A 62 12.75 6.48 -8.52
CA ARG A 62 13.54 6.77 -9.72
C ARG A 62 13.33 5.68 -10.76
N LEU A 63 12.98 6.08 -11.98
CA LEU A 63 12.88 5.13 -13.09
C LEU A 63 14.30 4.67 -13.49
N ALA A 64 14.52 3.36 -13.50
CA ALA A 64 15.75 2.76 -13.94
C ALA A 64 15.73 2.50 -15.46
N GLU A 65 16.90 2.33 -16.08
CA GLU A 65 17.04 2.06 -17.51
C GLU A 65 16.35 0.75 -17.95
N ASP A 66 16.25 -0.24 -17.06
CA ASP A 66 15.57 -1.51 -17.30
C ASP A 66 14.03 -1.42 -17.16
N GLY A 67 13.50 -0.20 -16.94
CA GLY A 67 12.06 0.06 -16.76
C GLY A 67 11.49 -0.35 -15.42
N THR A 68 12.33 -0.71 -14.44
CA THR A 68 11.91 -0.89 -13.05
C THR A 68 11.98 0.44 -12.30
N VAL A 69 11.39 0.50 -11.11
CA VAL A 69 11.41 1.68 -10.26
C VAL A 69 12.31 1.42 -9.05
N GLU A 70 13.43 2.13 -8.99
CA GLU A 70 14.24 2.16 -7.79
C GLU A 70 13.54 2.96 -6.73
N THR A 71 13.29 2.34 -5.58
CA THR A 71 12.57 2.94 -4.48
C THR A 71 13.48 3.07 -3.27
N THR A 72 13.42 4.21 -2.60
CA THR A 72 14.04 4.40 -1.29
C THR A 72 12.98 4.84 -0.31
N PHE A 73 12.62 3.98 0.63
CA PHE A 73 11.77 4.31 1.76
C PHE A 73 12.62 4.61 2.98
N SER A 74 12.47 5.79 3.56
CA SER A 74 13.25 6.21 4.72
C SER A 74 12.40 6.93 5.75
N PHE A 75 12.69 6.72 7.03
CA PHE A 75 12.02 7.36 8.17
C PHE A 75 12.90 7.37 9.41
N ASN A 76 12.58 8.20 10.39
CA ASN A 76 13.15 8.15 11.73
C ASN A 76 12.25 7.29 12.63
N LYS A 77 12.81 6.35 13.39
CA LYS A 77 12.03 5.42 14.21
C LYS A 77 11.80 5.97 15.61
N GLY A 78 10.52 6.09 15.99
CA GLY A 78 10.09 6.39 17.34
C GLY A 78 10.03 7.88 17.72
N SER A 79 10.82 8.73 17.07
CA SER A 79 10.80 10.20 17.22
C SER A 79 11.46 10.88 16.03
N PHE A 80 11.43 12.21 15.99
CA PHE A 80 12.12 13.00 14.97
C PHE A 80 13.63 12.83 15.02
N GLU A 81 14.20 12.64 16.20
CA GLU A 81 15.63 12.39 16.46
C GLU A 81 15.97 10.90 16.49
N GLY A 82 14.96 10.04 16.29
CA GLY A 82 15.14 8.60 16.31
C GLY A 82 16.08 8.10 15.20
N PRO A 83 16.58 6.86 15.33
CA PRO A 83 17.50 6.32 14.35
C PRO A 83 16.85 6.22 12.97
N ARG A 84 17.53 6.77 11.95
CA ARG A 84 17.07 6.72 10.56
C ARG A 84 17.10 5.27 10.05
N LYS A 85 15.98 4.82 9.50
CA LYS A 85 15.81 3.55 8.78
C LYS A 85 15.72 3.83 7.29
N VAL A 86 16.34 2.97 6.48
CA VAL A 86 16.34 3.07 5.03
C VAL A 86 16.13 1.69 4.43
N TYR A 87 15.13 1.56 3.57
CA TYR A 87 14.83 0.37 2.79
C TYR A 87 14.92 0.71 1.30
N ARG A 88 15.35 -0.24 0.49
CA ARG A 88 15.51 -0.05 -0.96
C ARG A 88 14.82 -1.17 -1.73
N PRO A 89 13.48 -1.22 -1.69
CA PRO A 89 12.74 -2.16 -2.52
C PRO A 89 12.84 -1.77 -3.99
N ARG A 90 12.51 -2.72 -4.88
CA ARG A 90 12.42 -2.47 -6.31
C ARG A 90 10.97 -2.62 -6.76
N GLY A 91 10.46 -1.60 -7.46
CA GLY A 91 9.16 -1.60 -8.07
C GLY A 91 9.19 -2.17 -9.49
N PHE A 92 8.25 -3.06 -9.80
CA PHE A 92 8.04 -3.64 -11.12
C PHE A 92 6.66 -3.22 -11.60
N ILE A 93 6.58 -2.38 -12.62
CA ILE A 93 5.32 -1.96 -13.22
C ILE A 93 4.73 -3.18 -13.94
N THR A 94 3.64 -3.73 -13.40
CA THR A 94 3.00 -4.95 -13.91
C THR A 94 1.87 -4.67 -14.89
N ASP A 95 1.16 -3.56 -14.73
CA ASP A 95 0.20 -3.06 -15.70
C ASP A 95 0.84 -1.93 -16.53
N LYS A 96 1.21 -2.25 -17.74
CA LYS A 96 1.86 -1.32 -18.69
C LYS A 96 0.87 -0.40 -19.41
N GLN A 97 -0.43 -0.66 -19.29
CA GLN A 97 -1.47 0.15 -19.93
C GLN A 97 -1.76 1.39 -19.07
N SER A 98 -2.04 1.18 -17.78
CA SER A 98 -2.30 2.28 -16.84
C SER A 98 -1.04 2.79 -16.13
N ASN A 99 -0.01 1.96 -16.00
CA ASN A 99 1.14 2.16 -15.11
C ASN A 99 0.78 2.31 -13.62
N ALA A 100 -0.45 1.97 -13.22
CA ALA A 100 -0.95 2.18 -11.88
C ALA A 100 -0.84 0.96 -10.96
N VAL A 101 -0.40 -0.19 -11.48
CA VAL A 101 -0.22 -1.42 -10.71
C VAL A 101 1.23 -1.87 -10.77
N TRP A 102 1.84 -2.00 -9.59
CA TRP A 102 3.22 -2.45 -9.47
C TRP A 102 3.34 -3.65 -8.53
N GLY A 103 4.44 -4.40 -8.65
CA GLY A 103 4.90 -5.37 -7.67
C GLY A 103 6.11 -4.81 -6.93
N MET A 104 5.95 -4.46 -5.65
CA MET A 104 7.04 -3.93 -4.83
C MET A 104 7.82 -5.07 -4.17
N GLN A 105 9.11 -5.21 -4.48
CA GLN A 105 9.96 -6.29 -4.01
C GLN A 105 10.93 -5.82 -2.94
N PHE A 106 10.67 -6.20 -1.70
CA PHE A 106 11.58 -6.02 -0.57
C PHE A 106 12.59 -7.18 -0.45
N PHE A 107 12.12 -8.40 -0.72
CA PHE A 107 12.91 -9.63 -0.66
C PHE A 107 12.57 -10.55 -1.83
N TRP A 108 13.57 -11.03 -2.52
CA TRP A 108 13.39 -12.03 -3.57
C TRP A 108 12.84 -13.35 -2.98
N PRO A 109 11.89 -14.05 -3.64
CA PRO A 109 11.23 -13.69 -4.90
C PRO A 109 9.90 -12.94 -4.73
N PHE A 110 9.53 -12.51 -3.54
CA PHE A 110 8.21 -12.00 -3.21
C PHE A 110 8.00 -10.55 -3.65
N LYS A 111 6.88 -10.29 -4.32
CA LYS A 111 6.45 -8.94 -4.70
C LYS A 111 5.12 -8.62 -4.03
N ALA A 112 5.10 -7.56 -3.23
CA ALA A 112 3.89 -7.04 -2.61
C ALA A 112 3.10 -6.21 -3.64
N GLU A 113 1.78 -6.34 -3.63
CA GLU A 113 0.91 -5.52 -4.47
C GLU A 113 1.01 -4.05 -4.06
N TYR A 114 1.11 -3.16 -5.05
CA TYR A 114 1.16 -1.71 -4.93
C TYR A 114 0.26 -1.13 -6.02
N ARG A 115 -0.82 -0.44 -5.63
CA ARG A 115 -1.83 0.10 -6.54
C ARG A 115 -1.97 1.60 -6.30
N ILE A 116 -1.79 2.40 -7.32
CA ILE A 116 -2.07 3.84 -7.29
C ILE A 116 -3.59 3.98 -7.47
N ILE A 117 -4.32 4.20 -6.35
CA ILE A 117 -5.78 4.22 -6.32
C ILE A 117 -6.36 5.64 -6.33
N TYR A 118 -5.54 6.63 -6.03
CA TYR A 118 -5.86 8.05 -6.09
C TYR A 118 -4.61 8.82 -6.52
N LEU A 119 -4.80 9.83 -7.37
CA LEU A 119 -3.73 10.71 -7.82
C LEU A 119 -4.37 12.02 -8.30
N THR A 120 -3.89 13.15 -7.77
CA THR A 120 -4.32 14.47 -8.25
C THR A 120 -3.75 14.77 -9.63
N GLU A 121 -4.45 15.56 -10.43
CA GLU A 121 -4.03 15.91 -11.81
C GLU A 121 -2.67 16.61 -11.85
N ASP A 122 -2.36 17.40 -10.82
CA ASP A 122 -1.08 18.08 -10.66
C ASP A 122 0.05 17.19 -10.11
N TYR A 123 -0.29 15.95 -9.70
CA TYR A 123 0.63 15.01 -9.03
C TYR A 123 1.13 15.51 -7.67
N SER A 124 0.37 16.33 -6.98
CA SER A 124 0.72 16.81 -5.63
C SER A 124 0.37 15.81 -4.51
N GLN A 125 -0.66 14.98 -4.72
CA GLN A 125 -1.16 14.03 -3.73
C GLN A 125 -1.49 12.68 -4.38
N THR A 126 -1.24 11.59 -3.66
CA THR A 126 -1.52 10.22 -4.13
C THR A 126 -1.89 9.31 -2.97
N VAL A 127 -2.64 8.25 -3.27
CA VAL A 127 -2.90 7.16 -2.33
C VAL A 127 -2.49 5.83 -2.96
N ILE A 128 -1.70 5.10 -2.22
CA ILE A 128 -1.29 3.76 -2.58
C ILE A 128 -2.07 2.76 -1.74
N GLY A 129 -2.75 1.85 -2.41
CA GLY A 129 -3.55 0.82 -1.77
C GLY A 129 -3.20 -0.59 -2.19
N ARG A 130 -3.95 -1.54 -1.63
CA ARG A 130 -3.86 -2.98 -1.94
C ARG A 130 -5.26 -3.58 -2.00
N THR A 131 -5.45 -4.60 -2.85
CA THR A 131 -6.73 -5.32 -2.96
C THR A 131 -7.22 -5.86 -1.61
N LYS A 132 -6.32 -6.29 -0.74
CA LYS A 132 -6.65 -6.78 0.62
C LYS A 132 -7.09 -5.70 1.60
N ARG A 133 -6.89 -4.41 1.30
CA ARG A 133 -7.14 -3.26 2.18
C ARG A 133 -6.44 -3.38 3.55
N ASP A 134 -5.37 -4.15 3.60
CA ASP A 134 -4.57 -4.38 4.81
C ASP A 134 -3.58 -3.24 5.09
N TYR A 135 -3.06 -2.61 4.03
CA TYR A 135 -2.15 -1.47 4.10
C TYR A 135 -2.57 -0.38 3.13
N VAL A 136 -2.27 0.86 3.49
CA VAL A 136 -2.49 2.04 2.64
C VAL A 136 -1.49 3.13 3.02
N TRP A 137 -1.09 3.94 2.03
CA TRP A 137 -0.24 5.12 2.22
C TRP A 137 -0.87 6.33 1.54
N ILE A 138 -1.13 7.38 2.31
CA ILE A 138 -1.49 8.70 1.83
C ILE A 138 -0.19 9.48 1.70
N MET A 139 0.14 9.95 0.51
CA MET A 139 1.41 10.62 0.26
C MET A 139 1.20 11.95 -0.47
N ALA A 140 2.11 12.89 -0.25
CA ALA A 140 2.09 14.19 -0.90
C ALA A 140 3.50 14.68 -1.25
N ARG A 141 3.57 15.68 -2.16
CA ARG A 141 4.83 16.35 -2.50
C ARG A 141 5.30 17.32 -1.42
N THR A 142 4.44 17.64 -0.46
CA THR A 142 4.74 18.51 0.68
C THR A 142 4.56 17.74 1.98
N PRO A 143 5.28 18.11 3.07
CA PRO A 143 5.17 17.42 4.36
C PRO A 143 3.81 17.63 5.04
N VAL A 144 3.05 18.62 4.60
CA VAL A 144 1.70 18.95 5.10
C VAL A 144 0.77 19.14 3.90
N ILE A 145 -0.47 18.70 4.03
CA ILE A 145 -1.55 18.95 3.07
C ILE A 145 -2.70 19.70 3.75
N PRO A 146 -3.52 20.48 3.00
CA PRO A 146 -4.71 21.11 3.53
C PRO A 146 -5.65 20.10 4.20
N GLU A 147 -6.32 20.49 5.29
CA GLU A 147 -7.23 19.58 6.01
C GLU A 147 -8.39 19.12 5.12
N ASP A 148 -8.95 20.01 4.29
CA ASP A 148 -10.01 19.65 3.34
C ASP A 148 -9.56 18.59 2.32
N ASP A 149 -8.30 18.61 1.92
CA ASP A 149 -7.72 17.58 1.03
C ASP A 149 -7.58 16.25 1.77
N TYR A 150 -7.11 16.30 3.00
CA TYR A 150 -7.00 15.13 3.85
C TYR A 150 -8.36 14.48 4.09
N ASP A 151 -9.39 15.27 4.40
CA ASP A 151 -10.76 14.78 4.64
C ASP A 151 -11.34 14.14 3.36
N ARG A 152 -11.14 14.75 2.18
CA ARG A 152 -11.55 14.12 0.91
C ARG A 152 -10.89 12.76 0.66
N ILE A 153 -9.61 12.63 1.00
CA ILE A 153 -8.90 11.36 0.91
C ILE A 153 -9.45 10.34 1.92
N LEU A 154 -9.79 10.75 3.13
CA LEU A 154 -10.42 9.87 4.12
C LEU A 154 -11.78 9.35 3.66
N ASP A 155 -12.63 10.22 3.11
CA ASP A 155 -13.92 9.83 2.56
C ASP A 155 -13.75 8.84 1.39
N PHE A 156 -12.82 9.10 0.48
CA PHE A 156 -12.46 8.17 -0.59
C PHE A 156 -12.02 6.81 -0.04
N LEU A 157 -11.13 6.78 0.95
CA LEU A 157 -10.67 5.53 1.57
C LEU A 157 -11.79 4.73 2.22
N LYS A 158 -12.74 5.41 2.87
CA LYS A 158 -13.93 4.81 3.45
C LYS A 158 -14.83 4.21 2.36
N GLU A 159 -15.05 4.92 1.25
CA GLU A 159 -15.83 4.46 0.10
C GLU A 159 -15.24 3.19 -0.52
N VAL A 160 -13.93 3.13 -0.69
CA VAL A 160 -13.25 1.95 -1.25
C VAL A 160 -13.01 0.83 -0.22
N GLY A 161 -13.50 0.98 1.01
CA GLY A 161 -13.63 -0.07 2.01
C GLY A 161 -12.43 -0.23 2.97
N TYR A 162 -11.65 0.81 3.21
CA TYR A 162 -10.61 0.79 4.25
C TYR A 162 -11.18 1.02 5.64
N ASP A 163 -10.63 0.32 6.63
CA ASP A 163 -10.89 0.53 8.05
C ASP A 163 -10.03 1.70 8.57
N LEU A 164 -10.62 2.90 8.61
CA LEU A 164 -9.90 4.11 9.02
C LEU A 164 -9.47 4.10 10.49
N SER A 165 -10.03 3.22 11.34
CA SER A 165 -9.58 3.09 12.73
C SER A 165 -8.12 2.66 12.87
N LYS A 166 -7.58 2.03 11.81
CA LYS A 166 -6.19 1.56 11.70
C LYS A 166 -5.24 2.60 11.13
N LEU A 167 -5.78 3.68 10.54
CA LEU A 167 -4.97 4.73 9.93
C LEU A 167 -4.21 5.53 11.00
N ARG A 168 -2.96 5.87 10.72
CA ARG A 168 -2.10 6.67 11.59
C ARG A 168 -1.49 7.81 10.80
N LYS A 169 -1.63 9.05 11.28
CA LYS A 169 -0.87 10.19 10.76
C LYS A 169 0.62 9.97 11.04
N ILE A 170 1.46 10.29 10.08
CA ILE A 170 2.92 10.23 10.21
C ILE A 170 3.41 11.65 10.51
N PRO A 171 4.00 11.89 11.69
CA PRO A 171 4.54 13.22 12.00
C PRO A 171 5.65 13.62 11.01
N GLN A 172 5.50 14.79 10.42
CA GLN A 172 6.47 15.40 9.52
C GLN A 172 6.97 16.72 10.11
N GLN A 173 8.28 17.00 9.97
CA GLN A 173 8.84 18.32 10.26
C GLN A 173 8.86 19.14 8.97
N GLU A 174 8.34 20.33 9.04
CA GLU A 174 8.58 21.34 8.00
C GLU A 174 10.09 21.71 8.04
N LYS A 175 10.72 21.71 6.88
CA LYS A 175 12.13 22.12 6.74
C LYS A 175 12.21 23.60 6.47
#